data_8ac7b4ecea22720ed472d9db42ca0f06
#
_entry.id   8ac7b4ecea22720ed472d9db42ca0f06
#
_cell.length_a   1.000
_cell.length_b   1.000
_cell.length_c   1.000
_cell.angle_alpha   90.00
_cell.angle_beta   90.00
_cell.angle_gamma   90.00
#
_symmetry.space_group_name_H-M   'P 1'
#
loop_
_entity.id
_entity.type
_entity.pdbx_description
1 polymer ?
#
loop_
_entity_poly.entity_id
_entity_poly.type
_entity_poly.pdbx_seq_one_letter_code
_entity_poly.pdbx_strand_id
1 'polypeptide(L)'
;MIVLANDGISKSGMEKLESNGFEILKESIPQDDLISYINNSKIDALLVRSATKVRKNLIDNCPSIKLIGRGGVGMDNIDVEYARNKGIKVINTPAASSKSVAELVFAHLFGCVRHLYSSNRSMPLEGDSKFKELKKAYSKGTELRGKTLGIVGFGRIGQEVAKIAIGIGMNISVYDLNLNETLLELSFFDNSSKSFQIKMNNFKDLLA
;
A
#
# COMPACT_ATOMS: atom_id res chain seq x y z
N MET A 1 17.84 1.19 23.48
CA MET A 1 18.02 1.36 22.02
C MET A 1 17.38 2.67 21.61
N ILE A 2 18.13 3.48 20.87
CA ILE A 2 17.65 4.75 20.32
C ILE A 2 17.16 4.52 18.88
N VAL A 3 15.92 4.92 18.62
CA VAL A 3 15.24 4.72 17.33
C VAL A 3 14.95 6.08 16.71
N LEU A 4 15.46 6.33 15.52
CA LEU A 4 15.10 7.51 14.73
C LEU A 4 13.98 7.17 13.76
N ALA A 5 12.84 7.83 13.86
CA ALA A 5 11.71 7.70 12.92
C ALA A 5 11.72 8.88 11.93
N ASN A 6 12.70 8.88 11.00
CA ASN A 6 13.00 10.01 10.13
C ASN A 6 11.84 10.45 9.21
N ASP A 7 11.06 9.49 8.72
CA ASP A 7 9.88 9.76 7.87
C ASP A 7 8.57 9.72 8.68
N GLY A 8 8.68 9.85 10.00
CA GLY A 8 7.54 9.85 10.93
C GLY A 8 7.06 8.46 11.35
N ILE A 9 6.32 8.44 12.45
CA ILE A 9 5.69 7.24 13.03
C ILE A 9 4.32 7.61 13.60
N SER A 10 3.36 6.68 13.60
CA SER A 10 2.06 6.90 14.23
C SER A 10 2.18 7.03 15.76
N LYS A 11 1.24 7.77 16.37
CA LYS A 11 1.21 7.92 17.84
C LYS A 11 1.17 6.56 18.55
N SER A 12 0.32 5.64 18.10
CA SER A 12 0.22 4.29 18.65
C SER A 12 1.50 3.46 18.49
N GLY A 13 2.20 3.63 17.37
CA GLY A 13 3.50 2.98 17.14
C GLY A 13 4.58 3.51 18.08
N MET A 14 4.60 4.81 18.30
CA MET A 14 5.50 5.47 19.24
C MET A 14 5.26 4.97 20.67
N GLU A 15 4.02 5.07 21.16
CA GLU A 15 3.64 4.63 22.51
C GLU A 15 4.00 3.15 22.75
N LYS A 16 3.83 2.31 21.72
CA LYS A 16 4.20 0.90 21.83
C LYS A 16 5.70 0.68 21.89
N LEU A 17 6.50 1.43 21.18
CA LEU A 17 7.97 1.35 21.28
C LEU A 17 8.47 1.89 22.63
N GLU A 18 7.99 3.04 23.08
CA GLU A 18 8.34 3.64 24.36
C GLU A 18 7.97 2.72 25.53
N SER A 19 6.80 2.09 25.52
CA SER A 19 6.37 1.13 26.55
C SER A 19 7.24 -0.15 26.59
N ASN A 20 8.00 -0.41 25.52
CA ASN A 20 8.97 -1.50 25.44
C ASN A 20 10.42 -1.03 25.70
N GLY A 21 10.60 0.18 26.21
CA GLY A 21 11.90 0.69 26.63
C GLY A 21 12.78 1.24 25.51
N PHE A 22 12.19 1.59 24.35
CA PHE A 22 12.91 2.27 23.28
C PHE A 22 12.80 3.79 23.46
N GLU A 23 13.89 4.50 23.21
CA GLU A 23 13.92 5.95 23.09
C GLU A 23 13.64 6.32 21.62
N ILE A 24 12.64 7.19 21.37
CA ILE A 24 12.19 7.51 20.02
C ILE A 24 12.48 8.97 19.69
N LEU A 25 13.29 9.18 18.67
CA LEU A 25 13.52 10.48 18.06
C LEU A 25 12.64 10.64 16.81
N LYS A 26 11.97 11.80 16.69
CA LYS A 26 10.96 12.08 15.66
C LYS A 26 11.36 13.21 14.71
N GLU A 27 12.54 13.70 14.87
CA GLU A 27 13.09 14.75 14.02
C GLU A 27 13.19 14.25 12.58
N SER A 28 12.71 15.05 11.63
CA SER A 28 12.92 14.80 10.21
C SER A 28 14.24 15.44 9.80
N ILE A 29 15.27 14.63 9.69
CA ILE A 29 16.61 15.05 9.34
C ILE A 29 16.79 15.02 7.82
N PRO A 30 17.27 16.10 7.19
CA PRO A 30 17.60 16.10 5.77
C PRO A 30 18.60 15.01 5.40
N GLN A 31 18.51 14.49 4.17
CA GLN A 31 19.36 13.37 3.72
C GLN A 31 20.87 13.65 3.88
N ASP A 32 21.28 14.88 3.62
CA ASP A 32 22.70 15.28 3.67
C ASP A 32 23.25 15.34 5.10
N ASP A 33 22.40 15.64 6.10
CA ASP A 33 22.78 15.73 7.49
C ASP A 33 22.58 14.41 8.26
N LEU A 34 21.91 13.44 7.63
CA LEU A 34 21.42 12.23 8.30
C LEU A 34 22.56 11.36 8.87
N ILE A 35 23.66 11.21 8.15
CA ILE A 35 24.83 10.45 8.61
C ILE A 35 25.43 11.07 9.87
N SER A 36 25.63 12.38 9.86
CA SER A 36 26.18 13.12 10.99
C SER A 36 25.27 13.02 12.20
N TYR A 37 23.96 13.18 12.00
CA TYR A 37 22.96 13.08 13.07
C TYR A 37 22.93 11.67 13.68
N ILE A 38 22.90 10.62 12.87
CA ILE A 38 22.90 9.22 13.32
C ILE A 38 24.12 8.93 14.21
N ASN A 39 25.31 9.37 13.78
CA ASN A 39 26.53 9.11 14.52
C ASN A 39 26.60 9.90 15.82
N ASN A 40 26.23 11.18 15.81
CA ASN A 40 26.22 12.04 16.99
C ASN A 40 25.23 11.55 18.06
N SER A 41 24.03 11.12 17.61
CA SER A 41 22.96 10.63 18.49
C SER A 41 23.06 9.13 18.78
N LYS A 42 24.06 8.42 18.21
CA LYS A 42 24.28 6.97 18.40
C LYS A 42 23.01 6.14 18.14
N ILE A 43 22.35 6.41 17.00
CA ILE A 43 21.11 5.73 16.61
C ILE A 43 21.35 4.24 16.39
N ASP A 44 20.59 3.39 17.06
CA ASP A 44 20.62 1.94 16.91
C ASP A 44 19.68 1.43 15.80
N ALA A 45 18.55 2.12 15.60
CA ALA A 45 17.56 1.71 14.62
C ALA A 45 17.02 2.92 13.83
N LEU A 46 16.91 2.76 12.52
CA LEU A 46 16.39 3.78 11.61
C LEU A 46 15.06 3.31 11.00
N LEU A 47 13.99 4.04 11.30
CA LEU A 47 12.67 3.81 10.70
C LEU A 47 12.44 4.84 9.60
N VAL A 48 12.12 4.36 8.40
CA VAL A 48 11.91 5.19 7.20
C VAL A 48 10.61 4.81 6.49
N ARG A 49 10.15 5.68 5.61
CA ARG A 49 9.10 5.38 4.63
C ARG A 49 9.69 5.49 3.22
N SER A 50 9.20 6.41 2.38
CA SER A 50 9.65 6.54 1.00
C SER A 50 10.62 7.71 0.77
N ALA A 51 10.66 8.70 1.68
CA ALA A 51 11.45 9.91 1.50
C ALA A 51 12.93 9.67 1.74
N THR A 52 13.27 9.01 2.85
CA THR A 52 14.65 8.72 3.22
C THR A 52 15.24 7.58 2.38
N LYS A 53 16.41 7.81 1.81
CA LYS A 53 17.18 6.80 1.05
C LYS A 53 18.26 6.20 1.93
N VAL A 54 18.23 4.88 2.10
CA VAL A 54 19.23 4.14 2.89
C VAL A 54 20.11 3.34 1.93
N ARG A 55 21.09 4.04 1.36
CA ARG A 55 22.04 3.48 0.38
C ARG A 55 23.35 3.07 1.05
N LYS A 56 24.22 2.40 0.29
CA LYS A 56 25.52 1.92 0.75
C LYS A 56 26.31 2.98 1.52
N ASN A 57 26.33 4.23 1.03
CA ASN A 57 27.05 5.31 1.69
C ASN A 57 26.56 5.54 3.12
N LEU A 58 25.26 5.59 3.36
CA LEU A 58 24.70 5.74 4.71
C LEU A 58 25.04 4.50 5.58
N ILE A 59 24.86 3.30 5.03
CA ILE A 59 25.13 2.04 5.74
C ILE A 59 26.60 1.96 6.18
N ASP A 60 27.53 2.30 5.32
CA ASP A 60 28.96 2.23 5.64
C ASP A 60 29.40 3.29 6.65
N ASN A 61 28.79 4.46 6.62
CA ASN A 61 29.16 5.57 7.50
C ASN A 61 28.36 5.63 8.82
N CYS A 62 27.44 4.69 9.06
CA CYS A 62 26.61 4.65 10.30
C CYS A 62 26.76 3.28 11.00
N PRO A 63 27.91 2.95 11.58
CA PRO A 63 28.16 1.63 12.18
C PRO A 63 27.33 1.31 13.41
N SER A 64 26.67 2.29 14.02
CA SER A 64 25.78 2.09 15.17
C SER A 64 24.45 1.44 14.79
N ILE A 65 24.03 1.51 13.51
CA ILE A 65 22.74 0.98 13.07
C ILE A 65 22.74 -0.55 13.09
N LYS A 66 21.81 -1.12 13.82
CA LYS A 66 21.57 -2.56 13.93
C LYS A 66 20.29 -3.00 13.20
N LEU A 67 19.36 -2.06 13.00
CA LEU A 67 18.07 -2.33 12.35
C LEU A 67 17.66 -1.16 11.46
N ILE A 68 17.15 -1.51 10.27
CA ILE A 68 16.46 -0.59 9.36
C ILE A 68 15.04 -1.12 9.17
N GLY A 69 14.03 -0.28 9.50
CA GLY A 69 12.61 -0.61 9.34
C GLY A 69 11.96 0.29 8.31
N ARG A 70 11.22 -0.29 7.34
CA ARG A 70 10.44 0.50 6.39
C ARG A 70 8.94 0.37 6.68
N GLY A 71 8.29 1.51 6.94
CA GLY A 71 6.83 1.59 6.98
C GLY A 71 6.22 1.54 5.58
N GLY A 72 6.11 0.34 5.01
CA GLY A 72 5.57 0.10 3.67
C GLY A 72 5.93 -1.30 3.14
N VAL A 73 5.46 -1.64 1.94
CA VAL A 73 5.66 -2.96 1.33
C VAL A 73 6.97 -3.05 0.57
N GLY A 74 7.19 -2.17 -0.40
CA GLY A 74 8.42 -2.12 -1.19
C GLY A 74 9.60 -1.64 -0.33
N MET A 75 10.81 -1.90 -0.74
CA MET A 75 12.05 -1.48 -0.07
C MET A 75 13.07 -0.92 -1.07
N ASP A 76 12.59 -0.36 -2.16
CA ASP A 76 13.36 0.18 -3.28
C ASP A 76 14.26 1.39 -2.89
N ASN A 77 13.93 2.07 -1.81
CA ASN A 77 14.76 3.12 -1.22
C ASN A 77 15.86 2.61 -0.27
N ILE A 78 15.95 1.30 -0.03
CA ILE A 78 16.93 0.67 0.87
C ILE A 78 17.77 -0.32 0.09
N ASP A 79 19.08 -0.30 0.26
CA ASP A 79 20.00 -1.32 -0.27
C ASP A 79 19.97 -2.56 0.65
N VAL A 80 18.87 -3.32 0.58
CA VAL A 80 18.49 -4.39 1.54
C VAL A 80 19.56 -5.48 1.64
N GLU A 81 20.00 -6.04 0.50
CA GLU A 81 20.99 -7.11 0.50
C GLU A 81 22.33 -6.62 1.07
N TYR A 82 22.71 -5.39 0.71
CA TYR A 82 23.93 -4.79 1.23
C TYR A 82 23.88 -4.60 2.76
N ALA A 83 22.78 -4.08 3.28
CA ALA A 83 22.58 -3.91 4.72
C ALA A 83 22.62 -5.26 5.45
N ARG A 84 21.94 -6.28 4.93
CA ARG A 84 21.94 -7.64 5.49
C ARG A 84 23.35 -8.26 5.51
N ASN A 85 24.12 -8.08 4.44
CA ASN A 85 25.51 -8.56 4.37
C ASN A 85 26.44 -7.86 5.37
N LYS A 86 26.09 -6.66 5.82
CA LYS A 86 26.77 -5.94 6.92
C LYS A 86 26.24 -6.34 8.31
N GLY A 87 25.32 -7.31 8.41
CA GLY A 87 24.74 -7.77 9.68
C GLY A 87 23.58 -6.90 10.19
N ILE A 88 23.11 -5.92 9.40
CA ILE A 88 21.97 -5.07 9.75
C ILE A 88 20.67 -5.79 9.46
N LYS A 89 19.78 -5.86 10.45
CA LYS A 89 18.43 -6.42 10.26
C LYS A 89 17.57 -5.43 9.46
N VAL A 90 16.96 -5.90 8.36
CA VAL A 90 16.04 -5.08 7.56
C VAL A 90 14.65 -5.70 7.59
N ILE A 91 13.67 -4.90 8.04
CA ILE A 91 12.26 -5.28 8.17
C ILE A 91 11.35 -4.29 7.44
N ASN A 92 10.15 -4.73 7.09
CA ASN A 92 9.11 -3.89 6.49
C ASN A 92 7.72 -4.26 7.02
N THR A 93 6.68 -3.53 6.57
CA THR A 93 5.27 -3.79 6.94
C THR A 93 4.47 -4.30 5.72
N PRO A 94 4.64 -5.58 5.33
CA PRO A 94 4.17 -6.06 4.02
C PRO A 94 2.66 -6.21 3.89
N ALA A 95 1.90 -6.17 4.99
CA ALA A 95 0.45 -6.36 4.98
C ALA A 95 -0.35 -5.11 5.31
N ALA A 96 0.28 -4.09 5.91
CA ALA A 96 -0.43 -2.97 6.54
C ALA A 96 -1.24 -2.10 5.57
N SER A 97 -0.81 -1.96 4.31
CA SER A 97 -1.47 -1.12 3.32
C SER A 97 -2.35 -1.88 2.32
N SER A 98 -2.44 -3.21 2.40
CA SER A 98 -3.10 -4.01 1.35
C SER A 98 -4.57 -3.64 1.17
N LYS A 99 -5.31 -3.44 2.26
CA LYS A 99 -6.73 -3.03 2.23
C LYS A 99 -6.89 -1.62 1.66
N SER A 100 -6.09 -0.65 2.14
CA SER A 100 -6.16 0.74 1.67
C SER A 100 -5.86 0.86 0.17
N VAL A 101 -4.91 0.07 -0.34
CA VAL A 101 -4.61 0.03 -1.79
C VAL A 101 -5.78 -0.56 -2.56
N ALA A 102 -6.39 -1.64 -2.08
CA ALA A 102 -7.56 -2.24 -2.71
C ALA A 102 -8.76 -1.26 -2.74
N GLU A 103 -9.02 -0.53 -1.66
CA GLU A 103 -10.03 0.53 -1.61
C GLU A 103 -9.75 1.64 -2.64
N LEU A 104 -8.49 2.06 -2.78
CA LEU A 104 -8.10 3.05 -3.78
C LEU A 104 -8.33 2.57 -5.22
N VAL A 105 -8.08 1.28 -5.51
CA VAL A 105 -8.40 0.67 -6.82
C VAL A 105 -9.89 0.85 -7.12
N PHE A 106 -10.78 0.55 -6.17
CA PHE A 106 -12.22 0.71 -6.38
C PHE A 106 -12.67 2.18 -6.42
N ALA A 107 -12.05 3.07 -5.67
CA ALA A 107 -12.30 4.51 -5.79
C ALA A 107 -12.03 5.01 -7.22
N HIS A 108 -10.91 4.61 -7.81
CA HIS A 108 -10.60 4.92 -9.20
C HIS A 108 -11.54 4.22 -10.18
N LEU A 109 -11.83 2.93 -9.97
CA LEU A 109 -12.72 2.16 -10.84
C LEU A 109 -14.13 2.79 -10.89
N PHE A 110 -14.73 3.10 -9.74
CA PHE A 110 -16.00 3.81 -9.68
C PHE A 110 -15.91 5.19 -10.31
N GLY A 111 -14.83 5.92 -10.07
CA GLY A 111 -14.58 7.23 -10.69
C GLY A 111 -14.60 7.17 -12.22
N CYS A 112 -13.96 6.16 -12.79
CA CYS A 112 -13.90 5.94 -14.23
C CYS A 112 -15.27 5.56 -14.82
N VAL A 113 -15.94 4.55 -14.25
CA VAL A 113 -17.18 4.00 -14.84
C VAL A 113 -18.41 4.88 -14.61
N ARG A 114 -18.35 5.82 -13.67
CA ARG A 114 -19.46 6.73 -13.33
C ARG A 114 -19.17 8.20 -13.64
N HIS A 115 -18.12 8.48 -14.44
CA HIS A 115 -17.75 9.84 -14.86
C HIS A 115 -17.50 10.83 -13.72
N LEU A 116 -17.07 10.35 -12.54
CA LEU A 116 -16.94 11.15 -11.33
C LEU A 116 -15.97 12.33 -11.53
N TYR A 117 -14.85 12.10 -12.18
CA TYR A 117 -13.86 13.14 -12.45
C TYR A 117 -14.44 14.29 -13.27
N SER A 118 -15.10 13.98 -14.38
CA SER A 118 -15.68 14.99 -15.28
C SER A 118 -16.87 15.71 -14.63
N SER A 119 -17.76 14.97 -13.98
CA SER A 119 -18.94 15.56 -13.33
C SER A 119 -18.57 16.46 -12.17
N ASN A 120 -17.59 16.10 -11.36
CA ASN A 120 -17.10 16.92 -10.23
C ASN A 120 -16.45 18.23 -10.69
N ARG A 121 -15.95 18.32 -11.92
CA ARG A 121 -15.37 19.54 -12.48
C ARG A 121 -16.41 20.44 -13.12
N SER A 122 -17.34 19.88 -13.89
CA SER A 122 -18.31 20.68 -14.66
C SER A 122 -19.58 21.01 -13.89
N MET A 123 -20.10 20.11 -13.05
CA MET A 123 -21.34 20.37 -12.32
C MET A 123 -21.28 21.62 -11.40
N PRO A 124 -20.22 21.85 -10.62
CA PRO A 124 -20.13 23.06 -9.78
C PRO A 124 -20.02 24.38 -10.57
N LEU A 125 -19.49 24.32 -11.80
CA LEU A 125 -19.23 25.50 -12.62
C LEU A 125 -20.38 25.85 -13.59
N GLU A 126 -21.07 24.83 -14.09
CA GLU A 126 -22.02 24.97 -15.20
C GLU A 126 -23.40 24.36 -14.89
N GLY A 127 -23.54 23.72 -13.71
CA GLY A 127 -24.72 22.92 -13.38
C GLY A 127 -26.03 23.73 -13.25
N ASP A 128 -25.96 24.99 -12.91
CA ASP A 128 -27.12 25.93 -12.86
C ASP A 128 -27.65 26.24 -14.26
N SER A 129 -26.78 26.46 -15.24
CA SER A 129 -27.14 26.86 -16.60
C SER A 129 -27.27 25.68 -17.57
N LYS A 130 -26.50 24.58 -17.39
CA LYS A 130 -26.40 23.42 -18.30
C LYS A 130 -26.82 22.10 -17.67
N PHE A 131 -27.61 22.10 -16.61
CA PHE A 131 -27.96 20.89 -15.86
C PHE A 131 -28.49 19.74 -16.73
N LYS A 132 -29.40 20.02 -17.66
CA LYS A 132 -30.01 18.99 -18.53
C LYS A 132 -28.97 18.32 -19.44
N GLU A 133 -28.04 19.10 -19.97
CA GLU A 133 -26.97 18.62 -20.85
C GLU A 133 -25.98 17.76 -20.07
N LEU A 134 -25.51 18.23 -18.95
CA LEU A 134 -24.57 17.55 -18.05
C LEU A 134 -25.19 16.26 -17.51
N LYS A 135 -26.45 16.30 -17.06
CA LYS A 135 -27.19 15.10 -16.63
C LYS A 135 -27.23 14.05 -17.74
N LYS A 136 -27.51 14.47 -18.99
CA LYS A 136 -27.51 13.56 -20.15
C LYS A 136 -26.12 13.00 -20.44
N ALA A 137 -25.09 13.83 -20.38
CA ALA A 137 -23.70 13.42 -20.61
C ALA A 137 -23.23 12.36 -19.60
N TYR A 138 -23.58 12.52 -18.32
CA TYR A 138 -23.14 11.62 -17.24
C TYR A 138 -24.11 10.48 -16.90
N SER A 139 -25.24 10.38 -17.59
CA SER A 139 -26.21 9.30 -17.38
C SER A 139 -25.76 7.94 -17.92
N LYS A 140 -24.78 7.91 -18.82
CA LYS A 140 -24.29 6.69 -19.49
C LYS A 140 -23.14 6.01 -18.72
N GLY A 141 -23.24 5.93 -17.42
CA GLY A 141 -22.29 5.18 -16.60
C GLY A 141 -22.46 3.66 -16.74
N THR A 142 -21.42 2.93 -16.39
CA THR A 142 -21.43 1.46 -16.40
C THR A 142 -21.61 0.92 -14.98
N GLU A 143 -22.50 -0.06 -14.81
CA GLU A 143 -22.59 -0.83 -13.56
C GLU A 143 -21.54 -1.93 -13.55
N LEU A 144 -20.93 -2.15 -12.38
CA LEU A 144 -19.89 -3.17 -12.19
C LEU A 144 -20.46 -4.56 -11.88
N ARG A 145 -21.66 -4.64 -11.32
CA ARG A 145 -22.31 -5.91 -11.00
C ARG A 145 -22.39 -6.81 -12.26
N GLY A 146 -21.98 -8.08 -12.10
CA GLY A 146 -21.95 -9.06 -13.19
C GLY A 146 -20.79 -8.88 -14.19
N LYS A 147 -20.01 -7.79 -14.10
CA LYS A 147 -18.78 -7.62 -14.90
C LYS A 147 -17.66 -8.47 -14.33
N THR A 148 -16.69 -8.82 -15.16
CA THR A 148 -15.50 -9.57 -14.73
C THR A 148 -14.34 -8.61 -14.53
N LEU A 149 -13.70 -8.70 -13.34
CA LEU A 149 -12.46 -7.99 -13.03
C LEU A 149 -11.27 -8.93 -13.25
N GLY A 150 -10.39 -8.57 -14.18
CA GLY A 150 -9.11 -9.23 -14.38
C GLY A 150 -8.09 -8.74 -13.35
N ILE A 151 -7.47 -9.66 -12.60
CA ILE A 151 -6.47 -9.33 -11.57
C ILE A 151 -5.15 -10.02 -11.94
N VAL A 152 -4.13 -9.22 -12.24
CA VAL A 152 -2.77 -9.68 -12.51
C VAL A 152 -1.92 -9.51 -11.24
N GLY A 153 -1.52 -10.63 -10.64
CA GLY A 153 -0.88 -10.69 -9.34
C GLY A 153 -1.90 -10.92 -8.20
N PHE A 154 -1.94 -12.14 -7.67
CA PHE A 154 -2.90 -12.54 -6.64
C PHE A 154 -2.28 -12.66 -5.24
N GLY A 155 -1.31 -11.78 -4.96
CA GLY A 155 -0.75 -11.58 -3.63
C GLY A 155 -1.73 -10.87 -2.68
N ARG A 156 -1.23 -10.30 -1.59
CA ARG A 156 -2.05 -9.66 -0.54
C ARG A 156 -3.00 -8.59 -1.09
N ILE A 157 -2.51 -7.70 -1.95
CA ILE A 157 -3.34 -6.62 -2.54
C ILE A 157 -4.37 -7.21 -3.50
N GLY A 158 -3.98 -8.10 -4.42
CA GLY A 158 -4.89 -8.73 -5.38
C GLY A 158 -6.02 -9.50 -4.69
N GLN A 159 -5.74 -10.16 -3.58
CA GLN A 159 -6.76 -10.84 -2.78
C GLN A 159 -7.74 -9.85 -2.13
N GLU A 160 -7.27 -8.73 -1.57
CA GLU A 160 -8.16 -7.71 -1.01
C GLU A 160 -9.01 -7.03 -2.13
N VAL A 161 -8.43 -6.79 -3.31
CA VAL A 161 -9.20 -6.32 -4.49
C VAL A 161 -10.28 -7.34 -4.87
N ALA A 162 -9.96 -8.63 -4.90
CA ALA A 162 -10.93 -9.69 -5.20
C ALA A 162 -12.08 -9.74 -4.19
N LYS A 163 -11.80 -9.57 -2.90
CA LYS A 163 -12.83 -9.53 -1.85
C LYS A 163 -13.84 -8.40 -2.07
N ILE A 164 -13.34 -7.21 -2.40
CA ILE A 164 -14.23 -6.06 -2.70
C ILE A 164 -15.03 -6.34 -3.99
N ALA A 165 -14.38 -6.84 -5.06
CA ALA A 165 -15.03 -7.18 -6.32
C ALA A 165 -16.22 -8.15 -6.10
N ILE A 166 -15.99 -9.23 -5.37
CA ILE A 166 -17.03 -10.22 -5.03
C ILE A 166 -18.14 -9.57 -4.20
N GLY A 167 -17.77 -8.72 -3.24
CA GLY A 167 -18.75 -8.01 -2.37
C GLY A 167 -19.70 -7.10 -3.14
N ILE A 168 -19.27 -6.49 -4.23
CA ILE A 168 -20.13 -5.66 -5.10
C ILE A 168 -20.77 -6.45 -6.25
N GLY A 169 -20.61 -7.78 -6.27
CA GLY A 169 -21.23 -8.67 -7.24
C GLY A 169 -20.55 -8.76 -8.60
N MET A 170 -19.25 -8.48 -8.67
CA MET A 170 -18.42 -8.75 -9.85
C MET A 170 -17.98 -10.22 -9.89
N ASN A 171 -17.70 -10.72 -11.09
CA ASN A 171 -16.90 -11.91 -11.30
C ASN A 171 -15.42 -11.53 -11.24
N ILE A 172 -14.55 -12.49 -10.93
CA ILE A 172 -13.10 -12.32 -10.97
C ILE A 172 -12.45 -13.31 -11.91
N SER A 173 -11.43 -12.86 -12.63
CA SER A 173 -10.49 -13.68 -13.40
C SER A 173 -9.10 -13.34 -12.92
N VAL A 174 -8.30 -14.32 -12.50
CA VAL A 174 -7.05 -14.06 -11.80
C VAL A 174 -5.88 -14.77 -12.44
N TYR A 175 -4.73 -14.10 -12.44
CA TYR A 175 -3.45 -14.65 -12.85
C TYR A 175 -2.38 -14.31 -11.81
N ASP A 176 -1.52 -15.27 -11.52
CA ASP A 176 -0.31 -15.06 -10.72
C ASP A 176 0.82 -15.91 -11.27
N LEU A 177 2.05 -15.39 -11.18
CA LEU A 177 3.23 -16.11 -11.69
C LEU A 177 3.63 -17.30 -10.80
N ASN A 178 3.39 -17.20 -9.51
CA ASN A 178 3.89 -18.12 -8.49
C ASN A 178 2.79 -18.98 -7.84
N LEU A 179 1.52 -18.70 -8.14
CA LEU A 179 0.37 -19.39 -7.57
C LEU A 179 -0.41 -20.11 -8.69
N ASN A 180 -0.81 -21.36 -8.43
CA ASN A 180 -1.75 -22.08 -9.30
C ASN A 180 -3.18 -21.98 -8.77
N GLU A 181 -3.32 -21.99 -7.45
CA GLU A 181 -4.59 -21.85 -6.75
C GLU A 181 -4.37 -21.34 -5.32
N THR A 182 -5.41 -20.76 -4.73
CA THR A 182 -5.39 -20.33 -3.33
C THR A 182 -6.79 -20.28 -2.76
N LEU A 183 -6.90 -20.30 -1.43
CA LEU A 183 -8.16 -20.10 -0.72
C LEU A 183 -8.33 -18.62 -0.40
N LEU A 184 -9.43 -18.02 -0.85
CA LEU A 184 -9.81 -16.65 -0.56
C LEU A 184 -10.94 -16.67 0.48
N GLU A 185 -10.69 -16.11 1.65
CA GLU A 185 -11.68 -16.00 2.72
C GLU A 185 -12.29 -14.59 2.77
N LEU A 186 -13.62 -14.51 2.73
CA LEU A 186 -14.40 -13.30 2.98
C LEU A 186 -15.00 -13.40 4.38
N SER A 187 -14.72 -12.40 5.21
CA SER A 187 -15.32 -12.25 6.53
C SER A 187 -16.40 -11.17 6.48
N PHE A 188 -17.53 -11.41 7.16
CA PHE A 188 -18.67 -10.50 7.21
C PHE A 188 -18.80 -9.84 8.58
N PHE A 189 -19.65 -8.82 8.65
CA PHE A 189 -19.88 -8.01 9.86
C PHE A 189 -20.47 -8.80 11.05
N ASP A 190 -21.12 -9.93 10.79
CA ASP A 190 -21.70 -10.86 11.78
C ASP A 190 -20.70 -11.92 12.27
N ASN A 191 -19.40 -11.77 11.94
CA ASN A 191 -18.33 -12.71 12.18
C ASN A 191 -18.46 -14.05 11.42
N SER A 192 -19.41 -14.18 10.50
CA SER A 192 -19.43 -15.28 9.56
C SER A 192 -18.31 -15.13 8.51
N SER A 193 -17.90 -16.23 7.91
CA SER A 193 -16.96 -16.21 6.80
C SER A 193 -17.35 -17.18 5.70
N LYS A 194 -16.91 -16.91 4.49
CA LYS A 194 -17.06 -17.80 3.34
C LYS A 194 -15.76 -17.92 2.60
N SER A 195 -15.34 -19.15 2.32
CA SER A 195 -14.12 -19.46 1.59
C SER A 195 -14.43 -19.82 0.14
N PHE A 196 -13.61 -19.36 -0.76
CA PHE A 196 -13.66 -19.64 -2.20
C PHE A 196 -12.32 -20.21 -2.66
N GLN A 197 -12.35 -21.36 -3.33
CA GLN A 197 -11.18 -21.89 -4.02
C GLN A 197 -11.00 -21.09 -5.32
N ILE A 198 -9.93 -20.33 -5.42
CA ILE A 198 -9.60 -19.53 -6.59
C ILE A 198 -8.49 -20.22 -7.36
N LYS A 199 -8.77 -20.58 -8.61
CA LYS A 199 -7.78 -21.10 -9.55
C LYS A 199 -7.27 -19.97 -10.44
N MET A 200 -5.96 -19.99 -10.72
CA MET A 200 -5.34 -19.00 -11.62
C MET A 200 -5.61 -19.38 -13.07
N ASN A 201 -5.91 -18.39 -13.88
CA ASN A 201 -6.04 -18.54 -15.33
C ASN A 201 -4.68 -18.38 -16.02
N ASN A 202 -4.57 -18.79 -17.27
CA ASN A 202 -3.45 -18.37 -18.11
C ASN A 202 -3.54 -16.85 -18.38
N PHE A 203 -2.39 -16.19 -18.50
CA PHE A 203 -2.37 -14.75 -18.74
C PHE A 203 -3.09 -14.36 -20.05
N LYS A 204 -2.99 -15.17 -21.10
CA LYS A 204 -3.70 -14.93 -22.36
C LYS A 204 -5.21 -15.01 -22.21
N ASP A 205 -5.71 -15.98 -21.44
CA ASP A 205 -7.15 -16.18 -21.20
C ASP A 205 -7.75 -15.07 -20.34
N LEU A 206 -6.92 -14.46 -19.46
CA LEU A 206 -7.34 -13.31 -18.67
C LEU A 206 -7.53 -12.04 -19.52
N LEU A 207 -6.78 -11.91 -20.62
CA LEU A 207 -6.83 -10.75 -21.53
C LEU A 207 -7.89 -10.88 -22.64
N ALA A 208 -8.46 -12.05 -22.85
CA ALA A 208 -9.49 -12.32 -23.85
C ALA A 208 -10.88 -11.93 -23.36
#